data_c7204d5d40c5e0ff33f953d8df254453
#
_entry.id   c7204d5d40c5e0ff33f953d8df254453
#
_cell.length_a   1.000
_cell.length_b   1.000
_cell.length_c   1.000
_cell.angle_alpha   90.00
_cell.angle_beta   90.00
_cell.angle_gamma   90.00
#
_symmetry.space_group_name_H-M   'P 1'
#
loop_
_entity.id
_entity.type
_entity.pdbx_description
1 polymer ?
#
loop_
_entity_poly.entity_id
_entity_poly.type
_entity_poly.pdbx_seq_one_letter_code
_entity_poly.pdbx_strand_id
1 'polypeptide(L)'
;MEEIQKHLFELQDMAYRDFHSRLMPDIDKEMVIGIRVPVLRKYAKSIAGTELAEKFIKELPHRYYEENNLHMMLITGIKDYDRCISEIERF
;
A
#
# COMPACT_ATOMS: atom_id res chain seq x y z
N MET A 1 0.05 -4.48 10.03
CA MET A 1 1.49 -4.37 10.34
C MET A 1 1.86 -2.97 10.81
N GLU A 2 2.23 -2.88 12.05
CA GLU A 2 2.51 -1.59 12.67
C GLU A 2 3.71 -0.86 12.05
N GLU A 3 4.76 -1.59 11.67
CA GLU A 3 5.95 -0.97 11.07
C GLU A 3 5.64 -0.30 9.74
N ILE A 4 4.88 -0.98 8.89
CA ILE A 4 4.50 -0.44 7.59
C ILE A 4 3.55 0.72 7.78
N GLN A 5 2.53 0.59 8.63
CA GLN A 5 1.60 1.68 8.91
C GLN A 5 2.33 2.91 9.45
N LYS A 6 3.24 2.70 10.40
CA LYS A 6 4.03 3.78 10.97
C LYS A 6 4.83 4.52 9.89
N HIS A 7 5.50 3.76 9.02
CA HIS A 7 6.28 4.36 7.94
C HIS A 7 5.40 5.11 6.95
N LEU A 8 4.23 4.55 6.61
CA LEU A 8 3.28 5.21 5.72
C LEU A 8 2.81 6.55 6.31
N PHE A 9 2.55 6.59 7.60
CA PHE A 9 2.18 7.86 8.25
C PHE A 9 3.33 8.87 8.26
N GLU A 10 4.58 8.42 8.30
CA GLU A 10 5.74 9.30 8.17
C GLU A 10 5.82 9.93 6.77
N LEU A 11 5.28 9.26 5.76
CA LEU A 11 5.23 9.76 4.39
C LEU A 11 3.98 10.60 4.10
N GLN A 12 3.12 10.77 5.08
CA GLN A 12 1.83 11.46 4.92
C GLN A 12 2.00 12.93 4.49
N ASP A 13 1.21 13.32 3.49
CA ASP A 13 1.10 14.71 3.04
C ASP A 13 -0.35 15.15 3.25
N MET A 14 -0.57 16.01 4.23
CA MET A 14 -1.93 16.41 4.63
C MET A 14 -2.66 17.18 3.53
N ALA A 15 -1.95 18.03 2.79
CA ALA A 15 -2.55 18.76 1.67
C ALA A 15 -2.99 17.79 0.56
N TYR A 16 -2.16 16.81 0.24
CA TYR A 16 -2.47 15.78 -0.73
C TYR A 16 -3.62 14.89 -0.24
N ARG A 17 -3.64 14.56 1.04
CA ARG A 17 -4.72 13.78 1.64
C ARG A 17 -6.08 14.48 1.44
N ASP A 18 -6.15 15.78 1.71
CA ASP A 18 -7.38 16.54 1.53
C ASP A 18 -7.81 16.58 0.07
N PHE A 19 -6.87 16.81 -0.83
CA PHE A 19 -7.13 16.81 -2.27
C PHE A 19 -7.62 15.44 -2.75
N HIS A 20 -6.91 14.39 -2.37
CA HIS A 20 -7.19 13.03 -2.81
C HIS A 20 -8.55 12.54 -2.29
N SER A 21 -8.89 12.89 -1.03
CA SER A 21 -10.17 12.51 -0.43
C SER A 21 -11.36 13.11 -1.17
N ARG A 22 -11.19 14.29 -1.74
CA ARG A 22 -12.26 14.95 -2.54
C ARG A 22 -12.53 14.22 -3.84
N LEU A 23 -11.54 13.51 -4.37
CA LEU A 23 -11.68 12.73 -5.60
C LEU A 23 -12.34 11.37 -5.35
N MET A 24 -12.43 10.95 -4.10
CA MET A 24 -12.98 9.65 -3.71
C MET A 24 -14.06 9.83 -2.63
N PRO A 25 -15.24 10.40 -3.00
CA PRO A 25 -16.27 10.70 -2.00
C PRO A 25 -16.84 9.45 -1.33
N ASP A 26 -16.72 8.28 -1.96
CA ASP A 26 -17.23 7.01 -1.42
C ASP A 26 -16.28 6.38 -0.40
N ILE A 27 -15.08 6.90 -0.25
CA ILE A 27 -14.09 6.39 0.69
C ILE A 27 -13.98 7.35 1.87
N ASP A 28 -14.10 6.79 3.09
CA ASP A 28 -13.95 7.57 4.31
C ASP A 28 -12.56 8.18 4.38
N LYS A 29 -12.48 9.48 4.62
CA LYS A 29 -11.22 10.22 4.73
C LYS A 29 -10.29 9.62 5.78
N GLU A 30 -10.84 9.02 6.83
CA GLU A 30 -10.05 8.37 7.89
C GLU A 30 -9.32 7.12 7.38
N MET A 31 -9.75 6.54 6.27
CA MET A 31 -9.11 5.39 5.63
C MET A 31 -8.02 5.80 4.63
N VAL A 32 -7.80 7.10 4.44
CA VAL A 32 -6.82 7.64 3.50
C VAL A 32 -5.70 8.30 4.30
N ILE A 33 -4.47 7.81 4.11
CA ILE A 33 -3.30 8.39 4.78
C ILE A 33 -2.84 9.66 4.04
N GLY A 34 -2.91 9.65 2.72
CA GLY A 34 -2.49 10.77 1.90
C GLY A 34 -1.02 10.70 1.52
N ILE A 35 -0.68 9.75 0.66
CA ILE A 35 0.69 9.56 0.17
C ILE A 35 0.66 9.67 -1.35
N ARG A 36 1.52 10.51 -1.90
CA ARG A 36 1.62 10.64 -3.35
C ARG A 36 2.12 9.35 -3.97
N VAL A 37 1.55 8.96 -5.11
CA VAL A 37 1.84 7.68 -5.77
C VAL A 37 3.34 7.47 -6.01
N PRO A 38 4.11 8.44 -6.52
CA PRO A 38 5.56 8.24 -6.71
C PRO A 38 6.30 7.94 -5.39
N VAL A 39 5.88 8.56 -4.30
CA VAL A 39 6.49 8.33 -2.97
C VAL A 39 6.16 6.93 -2.48
N LEU A 40 4.91 6.51 -2.61
CA LEU A 40 4.47 5.17 -2.22
C LEU A 40 5.18 4.09 -3.05
N ARG A 41 5.31 4.32 -4.36
CA ARG A 41 6.01 3.40 -5.27
C ARG A 41 7.47 3.26 -4.90
N LYS A 42 8.13 4.35 -4.54
CA LYS A 42 9.52 4.31 -4.08
C LYS A 42 9.67 3.46 -2.82
N TYR A 43 8.75 3.62 -1.87
CA TYR A 43 8.75 2.80 -0.67
C TYR A 43 8.53 1.32 -1.00
N ALA A 44 7.57 1.01 -1.89
CA ALA A 44 7.32 -0.37 -2.32
C ALA A 44 8.59 -1.02 -2.88
N LYS A 45 9.33 -0.29 -3.71
CA LYS A 45 10.59 -0.79 -4.27
C LYS A 45 11.64 -1.03 -3.19
N SER A 46 11.67 -0.19 -2.15
CA SER A 46 12.65 -0.29 -1.08
C SER A 46 12.46 -1.53 -0.21
N ILE A 47 11.21 -1.99 -0.05
CA ILE A 47 10.91 -3.16 0.78
C ILE A 47 10.64 -4.43 -0.03
N ALA A 48 10.58 -4.33 -1.36
CA ALA A 48 10.33 -5.49 -2.23
C ALA A 48 11.34 -6.59 -1.99
N GLY A 49 10.85 -7.82 -1.80
CA GLY A 49 11.70 -8.99 -1.55
C GLY A 49 12.15 -9.14 -0.11
N THR A 50 11.80 -8.22 0.78
CA THR A 50 12.15 -8.33 2.21
C THR A 50 11.12 -9.17 2.95
N GLU A 51 11.52 -9.67 4.15
CA GLU A 51 10.61 -10.39 5.03
C GLU A 51 9.43 -9.52 5.47
N LEU A 52 9.67 -8.22 5.66
CA LEU A 52 8.62 -7.27 6.03
C LEU A 52 7.52 -7.22 4.96
N ALA A 53 7.91 -7.15 3.68
CA ALA A 53 6.96 -7.15 2.57
C ALA A 53 6.20 -8.47 2.49
N GLU A 54 6.88 -9.60 2.68
CA GLU A 54 6.26 -10.92 2.65
C GLU A 54 5.19 -11.07 3.74
N LYS A 55 5.46 -10.58 4.93
CA LYS A 55 4.47 -10.57 6.02
C LYS A 55 3.29 -9.67 5.70
N PHE A 56 3.57 -8.50 5.13
CA PHE A 56 2.53 -7.52 4.80
C PHE A 56 1.52 -8.08 3.80
N ILE A 57 1.99 -8.75 2.74
CA ILE A 57 1.08 -9.28 1.71
C ILE A 57 0.26 -10.47 2.22
N LYS A 58 0.64 -11.07 3.33
CA LYS A 58 -0.12 -12.17 3.97
C LYS A 58 -1.15 -11.65 4.96
N GLU A 59 -1.04 -10.41 5.41
CA GLU A 59 -1.97 -9.82 6.37
C GLU A 59 -3.14 -9.13 5.67
N LEU A 60 -4.21 -9.84 5.43
CA LEU A 60 -5.44 -9.32 4.82
C LEU A 60 -6.60 -9.44 5.80
N PRO A 61 -7.56 -8.51 5.77
CA PRO A 61 -7.61 -7.29 4.93
C PRO A 61 -6.75 -6.15 5.49
N HIS A 62 -6.42 -5.20 4.62
CA HIS A 62 -5.73 -3.98 5.03
C HIS A 62 -6.75 -2.89 5.34
N ARG A 63 -6.38 -1.98 6.25
CA ARG A 63 -7.29 -0.93 6.71
C ARG A 63 -7.30 0.32 5.82
N TYR A 64 -6.09 0.77 5.43
CA TYR A 64 -5.95 2.05 4.73
C TYR A 64 -5.89 1.86 3.23
N TYR A 65 -6.38 2.89 2.50
CA TYR A 65 -6.36 2.91 1.05
C TYR A 65 -4.93 2.70 0.50
N GLU A 66 -3.96 3.40 1.08
CA GLU A 66 -2.56 3.27 0.66
C GLU A 66 -1.95 1.92 0.99
N GLU A 67 -2.42 1.25 2.04
CA GLU A 67 -1.99 -0.12 2.32
C GLU A 67 -2.41 -1.07 1.20
N ASN A 68 -3.63 -0.93 0.69
CA ASN A 68 -4.11 -1.73 -0.43
C ASN A 68 -3.32 -1.45 -1.71
N ASN A 69 -3.01 -0.17 -1.96
CA ASN A 69 -2.17 0.20 -3.10
C ASN A 69 -0.76 -0.35 -2.98
N LEU A 70 -0.17 -0.28 -1.79
CA LEU A 70 1.15 -0.85 -1.51
C LEU A 70 1.15 -2.36 -1.75
N HIS A 71 0.13 -3.05 -1.26
CA HIS A 71 -0.03 -4.49 -1.47
C HIS A 71 -0.02 -4.83 -2.96
N MET A 72 -0.83 -4.11 -3.76
CA MET A 72 -0.88 -4.32 -5.20
C MET A 72 0.47 -4.05 -5.86
N MET A 73 1.16 -2.98 -5.47
CA MET A 73 2.49 -2.67 -6.00
C MET A 73 3.51 -3.77 -5.69
N LEU A 74 3.44 -4.35 -4.49
CA LEU A 74 4.36 -5.41 -4.09
C LEU A 74 4.10 -6.71 -4.86
N ILE A 75 2.84 -7.12 -5.01
CA ILE A 75 2.53 -8.38 -5.69
C ILE A 75 2.72 -8.27 -7.20
N THR A 76 2.45 -7.12 -7.81
CA THR A 76 2.69 -6.92 -9.25
C THR A 76 4.18 -6.85 -9.58
N GLY A 77 5.02 -6.58 -8.58
CA GLY A 77 6.47 -6.61 -8.72
C GLY A 77 7.09 -7.99 -8.59
N ILE A 78 6.32 -9.02 -8.26
CA ILE A 78 6.82 -10.39 -8.15
C ILE A 78 7.15 -10.93 -9.54
N LYS A 79 8.40 -11.39 -9.72
CA LYS A 79 8.86 -11.86 -11.02
C LYS A 79 8.43 -13.28 -11.36
N ASP A 80 8.11 -14.09 -10.36
CA ASP A 80 7.57 -15.43 -10.55
C ASP A 80 6.10 -15.31 -10.95
N TYR A 81 5.80 -15.69 -12.20
CA TYR A 81 4.45 -15.53 -12.76
C TYR A 81 3.39 -16.28 -11.95
N ASP A 82 3.64 -17.55 -11.65
CA ASP A 82 2.66 -18.39 -10.93
C ASP A 82 2.41 -17.84 -9.53
N ARG A 83 3.45 -17.41 -8.83
CA ARG A 83 3.33 -16.81 -7.51
C ARG A 83 2.57 -15.49 -7.57
N CYS A 84 2.86 -14.66 -8.59
CA CYS A 84 2.19 -13.38 -8.78
C CYS A 84 0.69 -13.58 -8.96
N ILE A 85 0.28 -14.51 -9.80
CA ILE A 85 -1.13 -14.84 -10.03
C ILE A 85 -1.79 -15.33 -8.75
N SER A 86 -1.14 -16.23 -8.00
CA SER A 86 -1.66 -16.73 -6.72
C SER A 86 -1.89 -15.59 -5.72
N GLU A 87 -0.97 -14.65 -5.62
CA GLU A 87 -1.08 -13.52 -4.70
C GLU A 87 -2.20 -12.56 -5.13
N ILE A 88 -2.39 -12.34 -6.43
CA ILE A 88 -3.49 -11.54 -6.96
C ILE A 88 -4.84 -12.19 -6.63
N GLU A 89 -4.95 -13.49 -6.82
CA GLU A 89 -6.19 -14.22 -6.53
C GLU A 89 -6.53 -14.19 -5.05
N ARG A 90 -5.50 -14.23 -4.18
CA ARG A 90 -5.71 -14.17 -2.73
C ARG A 90 -6.10 -12.78 -2.25
N PHE A 91 -5.65 -11.76 -2.93
CA PHE A 91 -5.95 -10.37 -2.58
C PHE A 91 -7.42 -10.03 -2.84
#